data_55c5ba247c5a0b178b050d7b4ec1c90a
#
_entry.id   55c5ba247c5a0b178b050d7b4ec1c90a
#
_cell.length_a   1.000
_cell.length_b   1.000
_cell.length_c   1.000
_cell.angle_alpha   90.00
_cell.angle_beta   90.00
_cell.angle_gamma   90.00
#
_symmetry.space_group_name_H-M   'P 1'
#
loop_
_entity.id
_entity.type
_entity.pdbx_description
1 polymer ?
#
loop_
_entity_poly.entity_id
_entity_poly.type
_entity_poly.pdbx_seq_one_letter_code
_entity_poly.pdbx_strand_id
1 'polypeptide(L)'
;FNLNKLEAEYSNNDVNFDIRPTAEAKFEPKNLIDGKLNTAFKPLESAPKSGQLTYRISDKTDIKKFTIVQNPNTISNAIVSVRNENGWKEVGSLGKSFNEFNTEAFENVFEIKVEWDGFAPTIFEIGLSTIKEEVQVDKSKLEEAIKEVEKLKEEDYTKDSWSNLIEKLNLAKEVLSKEDATQDEVDNAIKALNEAIS
;
A
#
# COMPACT_ATOMS: atom_id res chain seq x y z
N PHE A 1 13.21 8.45 1.22
CA PHE A 1 12.30 7.46 1.80
C PHE A 1 10.88 7.90 1.48
N ASN A 2 10.28 7.32 0.44
CA ASN A 2 8.85 7.43 0.21
C ASN A 2 8.19 6.35 1.05
N LEU A 3 7.81 6.70 2.26
CA LEU A 3 6.88 5.92 3.07
C LEU A 3 5.51 6.10 2.43
N ASN A 4 5.15 5.23 1.49
CA ASN A 4 3.78 5.12 1.05
C ASN A 4 2.94 4.77 2.27
N LYS A 5 2.19 5.75 2.73
CA LYS A 5 1.31 5.66 3.87
C LYS A 5 0.17 4.73 3.49
N LEU A 6 0.34 3.44 3.73
CA LEU A 6 -0.79 2.54 3.77
C LEU A 6 -1.66 2.95 4.95
N GLU A 7 -2.94 3.13 4.69
CA GLU A 7 -3.95 3.15 5.74
C GLU A 7 -4.04 1.72 6.30
N ALA A 8 -3.10 1.40 7.17
CA ALA A 8 -3.19 0.19 7.96
C ALA A 8 -4.22 0.45 9.04
N GLU A 9 -5.33 -0.26 9.02
CA GLU A 9 -6.20 -0.34 10.18
C GLU A 9 -5.42 -1.05 11.28
N TYR A 10 -4.86 -0.25 12.16
CA TYR A 10 -4.19 -0.73 13.36
C TYR A 10 -5.26 -1.10 14.37
N SER A 11 -5.49 -2.39 14.55
CA SER A 11 -6.29 -2.92 15.65
C SER A 11 -5.34 -3.29 16.80
N ASN A 12 -5.64 -2.80 18.00
CA ASN A 12 -4.94 -3.20 19.22
C ASN A 12 -4.98 -4.71 19.50
N ASN A 13 -5.76 -5.46 18.73
CA ASN A 13 -5.91 -6.92 18.83
C ASN A 13 -4.84 -7.69 18.04
N ASP A 14 -4.05 -7.02 17.21
CA ASP A 14 -3.05 -7.66 16.36
C ASP A 14 -1.67 -7.77 17.03
N VAL A 15 -1.50 -7.12 18.16
CA VAL A 15 -0.33 -7.28 19.03
C VAL A 15 -0.67 -8.31 20.08
N ASN A 16 0.03 -9.43 20.10
CA ASN A 16 -0.15 -10.46 21.15
C ASN A 16 0.33 -9.90 22.49
N PHE A 17 -0.58 -9.72 23.43
CA PHE A 17 -0.40 -8.98 24.67
C PHE A 17 0.25 -9.71 25.83
N ASP A 18 1.01 -10.73 25.60
CA ASP A 18 2.07 -11.06 26.54
C ASP A 18 3.13 -9.95 26.61
N ILE A 19 3.05 -9.01 25.67
CA ILE A 19 3.88 -7.82 25.58
C ILE A 19 3.03 -6.60 25.88
N ARG A 20 3.23 -6.02 27.04
CA ARG A 20 2.60 -4.76 27.40
C ARG A 20 3.54 -3.62 27.00
N PRO A 21 3.02 -2.57 26.33
CA PRO A 21 3.81 -1.37 26.15
C PRO A 21 4.20 -0.79 27.51
N THR A 22 5.31 -0.07 27.57
CA THR A 22 5.67 0.68 28.78
C THR A 22 4.61 1.73 29.06
N ALA A 23 4.53 2.20 30.31
CA ALA A 23 3.63 3.29 30.69
C ALA A 23 3.93 4.61 29.93
N GLU A 24 5.10 4.72 29.30
CA GLU A 24 5.47 5.87 28.49
C GLU A 24 4.96 5.74 27.06
N ALA A 25 4.17 6.70 26.61
CA ALA A 25 3.54 6.71 25.29
C ALA A 25 4.53 6.56 24.12
N LYS A 26 5.78 6.95 24.29
CA LYS A 26 6.84 6.80 23.28
C LYS A 26 7.23 5.35 22.94
N PHE A 27 6.75 4.36 23.73
CA PHE A 27 7.03 2.94 23.53
C PHE A 27 5.80 2.13 23.12
N GLU A 28 4.74 2.79 22.74
CA GLU A 28 3.50 2.14 22.32
C GLU A 28 3.60 1.48 20.94
N PRO A 29 2.80 0.44 20.68
CA PRO A 29 2.76 -0.25 19.38
C PRO A 29 2.51 0.65 18.18
N LYS A 30 1.75 1.74 18.32
CA LYS A 30 1.51 2.72 17.24
C LYS A 30 2.79 3.36 16.69
N ASN A 31 3.87 3.34 17.46
CA ASN A 31 5.15 3.88 17.06
C ASN A 31 5.86 3.01 16.00
N LEU A 32 5.37 1.78 15.76
CA LEU A 32 5.90 0.90 14.71
C LEU A 32 5.67 1.42 13.29
N ILE A 33 4.68 2.30 13.12
CA ILE A 33 4.22 2.75 11.80
C ILE A 33 3.97 4.25 11.75
N ASP A 34 4.56 5.02 12.64
CA ASP A 34 4.32 6.47 12.73
C ASP A 34 5.21 7.32 11.79
N GLY A 35 6.08 6.64 11.02
CA GLY A 35 6.98 7.28 10.08
C GLY A 35 8.16 7.99 10.73
N LYS A 36 8.47 7.68 12.01
CA LYS A 36 9.51 8.36 12.78
C LYS A 36 10.56 7.37 13.29
N LEU A 37 11.81 7.79 13.27
CA LEU A 37 12.92 7.01 13.81
C LEU A 37 13.36 7.48 15.21
N ASN A 38 12.63 8.39 15.83
CA ASN A 38 12.88 8.90 17.20
C ASN A 38 11.80 8.46 18.19
N THR A 39 10.87 7.63 17.77
CA THR A 39 9.90 6.90 18.57
C THR A 39 10.18 5.42 18.45
N ALA A 40 9.69 4.59 19.38
CA ALA A 40 9.93 3.16 19.36
C ALA A 40 8.77 2.39 19.98
N PHE A 41 8.65 1.12 19.56
CA PHE A 41 7.98 0.09 20.34
C PHE A 41 9.01 -0.64 21.19
N LYS A 42 8.69 -0.86 22.47
CA LYS A 42 9.50 -1.65 23.39
C LYS A 42 8.59 -2.37 24.39
N PRO A 43 8.75 -3.69 24.60
CA PRO A 43 8.05 -4.39 25.69
C PRO A 43 8.43 -3.83 27.06
N LEU A 44 7.55 -4.01 28.05
CA LEU A 44 7.88 -3.71 29.45
C LEU A 44 9.08 -4.52 29.92
N GLU A 45 9.91 -3.94 30.77
CA GLU A 45 11.05 -4.65 31.39
C GLU A 45 10.59 -5.84 32.24
N SER A 46 9.38 -5.78 32.79
CA SER A 46 8.76 -6.87 33.54
C SER A 46 8.06 -7.91 32.65
N ALA A 47 8.05 -7.73 31.34
CA ALA A 47 7.48 -8.71 30.41
C ALA A 47 8.30 -10.01 30.39
N PRO A 48 7.69 -11.16 30.03
CA PRO A 48 8.42 -12.39 29.80
C PRO A 48 9.60 -12.17 28.83
N LYS A 49 10.67 -12.93 29.00
CA LYS A 49 11.84 -12.84 28.12
C LYS A 49 11.55 -13.30 26.70
N SER A 50 10.56 -14.16 26.51
CA SER A 50 10.07 -14.59 25.20
C SER A 50 8.77 -13.86 24.89
N GLY A 51 8.56 -13.52 23.64
CA GLY A 51 7.35 -12.85 23.22
C GLY A 51 7.26 -12.71 21.70
N GLN A 52 6.16 -12.17 21.25
CA GLN A 52 5.94 -11.92 19.85
C GLN A 52 5.14 -10.62 19.64
N LEU A 53 5.35 -10.04 18.48
CA LEU A 53 4.59 -8.93 17.94
C LEU A 53 4.04 -9.38 16.59
N THR A 54 2.72 -9.24 16.38
CA THR A 54 2.11 -9.40 15.07
C THR A 54 1.58 -8.08 14.58
N TYR A 55 1.81 -7.82 13.30
CA TYR A 55 1.31 -6.64 12.61
C TYR A 55 0.49 -7.10 11.41
N ARG A 56 -0.83 -6.88 11.48
CA ARG A 56 -1.77 -7.27 10.45
C ARG A 56 -2.19 -6.06 9.64
N ILE A 57 -2.19 -6.24 8.33
CA ILE A 57 -2.63 -5.27 7.36
C ILE A 57 -3.94 -5.76 6.74
N SER A 58 -4.74 -4.87 6.17
CA SER A 58 -6.03 -5.25 5.58
C SER A 58 -5.89 -6.37 4.55
N ASP A 59 -6.89 -7.23 4.48
CA ASP A 59 -6.94 -8.48 3.69
C ASP A 59 -6.72 -8.30 2.16
N LYS A 60 -6.68 -7.06 1.69
CA LYS A 60 -6.48 -6.73 0.27
C LYS A 60 -5.06 -6.25 -0.03
N THR A 61 -4.16 -6.40 0.93
CA THR A 61 -2.78 -5.92 0.80
C THR A 61 -1.87 -7.09 0.52
N ASP A 62 -1.06 -6.98 -0.51
CA ASP A 62 0.01 -7.92 -0.80
C ASP A 62 1.35 -7.23 -0.51
N ILE A 63 1.95 -7.57 0.63
CA ILE A 63 3.25 -7.04 1.02
C ILE A 63 4.32 -7.75 0.21
N LYS A 64 5.07 -7.03 -0.61
CA LYS A 64 6.17 -7.57 -1.42
C LYS A 64 7.54 -7.37 -0.79
N LYS A 65 7.66 -6.30 -0.02
CA LYS A 65 8.89 -5.95 0.67
C LYS A 65 8.57 -5.16 1.92
N PHE A 66 9.31 -5.39 2.98
CA PHE A 66 9.23 -4.56 4.18
C PHE A 66 10.58 -4.42 4.87
N THR A 67 10.67 -3.42 5.71
CA THR A 67 11.85 -3.12 6.51
C THR A 67 11.48 -3.07 7.98
N ILE A 68 12.40 -3.52 8.84
CA ILE A 68 12.29 -3.37 10.29
C ILE A 68 13.55 -2.67 10.78
N VAL A 69 13.35 -1.50 11.39
CA VAL A 69 14.44 -0.71 11.97
C VAL A 69 14.40 -0.86 13.48
N GLN A 70 15.45 -1.43 14.06
CA GLN A 70 15.59 -1.57 15.50
C GLN A 70 16.74 -0.72 16.05
N ASN A 71 16.74 -0.55 17.37
CA ASN A 71 17.77 0.21 18.07
C ASN A 71 19.15 -0.38 17.84
N PRO A 72 20.12 0.38 17.30
CA PRO A 72 21.48 -0.13 17.03
C PRO A 72 22.26 -0.49 18.28
N ASN A 73 21.87 0.03 19.45
CA ASN A 73 22.54 -0.25 20.72
C ASN A 73 22.00 -1.49 21.43
N THR A 74 20.89 -2.06 20.96
CA THR A 74 20.18 -3.19 21.56
C THR A 74 19.66 -4.12 20.46
N ILE A 75 20.58 -4.71 19.71
CA ILE A 75 20.24 -5.59 18.58
C ILE A 75 19.63 -6.91 19.10
N SER A 76 18.42 -7.20 18.65
CA SER A 76 17.76 -8.50 18.83
C SER A 76 17.91 -9.34 17.56
N ASN A 77 17.95 -10.67 17.74
CA ASN A 77 17.93 -11.65 16.65
C ASN A 77 16.55 -12.31 16.51
N ALA A 78 15.49 -11.57 16.79
CA ALA A 78 14.14 -12.07 16.68
C ALA A 78 13.84 -12.64 15.29
N ILE A 79 13.09 -13.73 15.26
CA ILE A 79 12.66 -14.39 14.02
C ILE A 79 11.53 -13.57 13.39
N VAL A 80 11.58 -13.40 12.08
CA VAL A 80 10.57 -12.69 11.31
C VAL A 80 9.86 -13.65 10.39
N SER A 81 8.54 -13.68 10.50
CA SER A 81 7.65 -14.50 9.68
C SER A 81 6.57 -13.65 9.06
N VAL A 82 6.03 -14.11 7.94
CA VAL A 82 4.89 -13.51 7.26
C VAL A 82 3.75 -14.51 7.12
N ARG A 83 2.55 -14.03 6.97
CA ARG A 83 1.36 -14.85 6.79
C ARG A 83 0.63 -14.49 5.51
N ASN A 84 0.19 -15.52 4.83
CA ASN A 84 -0.80 -15.48 3.76
C ASN A 84 -1.88 -16.54 4.00
N GLU A 85 -2.72 -16.82 3.02
CA GLU A 85 -3.78 -17.84 3.11
C GLU A 85 -3.25 -19.25 3.45
N ASN A 86 -2.00 -19.54 3.09
CA ASN A 86 -1.36 -20.83 3.34
C ASN A 86 -0.69 -20.91 4.73
N GLY A 87 -0.83 -19.88 5.57
CA GLY A 87 -0.30 -19.83 6.92
C GLY A 87 1.03 -19.06 7.04
N TRP A 88 1.72 -19.29 8.16
CA TRP A 88 2.96 -18.62 8.50
C TRP A 88 4.17 -19.19 7.75
N LYS A 89 5.04 -18.30 7.30
CA LYS A 89 6.34 -18.61 6.68
C LYS A 89 7.42 -17.72 7.25
N GLU A 90 8.50 -18.32 7.75
CA GLU A 90 9.69 -17.60 8.16
C GLU A 90 10.39 -16.98 6.94
N VAL A 91 10.75 -15.71 7.06
CA VAL A 91 11.46 -14.95 6.01
C VAL A 91 12.85 -14.53 6.44
N GLY A 92 13.21 -14.74 7.69
CA GLY A 92 14.52 -14.46 8.22
C GLY A 92 14.50 -14.05 9.69
N SER A 93 15.56 -13.39 10.11
CA SER A 93 15.69 -12.86 11.47
C SER A 93 16.21 -11.43 11.46
N LEU A 94 15.93 -10.69 12.51
CA LEU A 94 16.63 -9.45 12.80
C LEU A 94 18.11 -9.77 13.06
N GLY A 95 18.97 -8.84 13.12
CA GLY A 95 20.41 -9.03 13.40
C GLY A 95 21.21 -7.78 13.11
N LYS A 96 20.54 -6.79 12.55
CA LYS A 96 21.08 -5.48 12.23
C LYS A 96 20.11 -4.39 12.70
N SER A 97 20.58 -3.15 12.75
CA SER A 97 19.68 -2.01 13.01
C SER A 97 18.68 -1.81 11.90
N PHE A 98 19.05 -2.03 10.65
CA PHE A 98 18.18 -1.98 9.49
C PHE A 98 18.10 -3.35 8.83
N ASN A 99 16.91 -3.91 8.76
CA ASN A 99 16.64 -5.23 8.19
C ASN A 99 15.62 -5.09 7.06
N GLU A 100 15.91 -5.72 5.94
CA GLU A 100 15.05 -5.73 4.76
C GLU A 100 14.63 -7.16 4.47
N PHE A 101 13.34 -7.35 4.19
CA PHE A 101 12.74 -8.64 3.88
C PHE A 101 12.00 -8.54 2.55
N ASN A 102 12.22 -9.54 1.69
CA ASN A 102 11.54 -9.69 0.41
C ASN A 102 10.55 -10.85 0.51
N THR A 103 9.32 -10.61 0.11
CA THR A 103 8.22 -11.56 0.14
C THR A 103 7.62 -11.82 -1.25
N GLU A 104 8.33 -11.46 -2.32
CA GLU A 104 7.86 -11.64 -3.70
C GLU A 104 7.56 -13.10 -4.05
N ALA A 105 8.20 -14.05 -3.37
CA ALA A 105 7.95 -15.48 -3.54
C ALA A 105 6.60 -15.94 -2.95
N PHE A 106 5.90 -15.08 -2.20
CA PHE A 106 4.62 -15.39 -1.56
C PHE A 106 3.53 -14.49 -2.13
N GLU A 107 2.34 -15.05 -2.27
CA GLU A 107 1.16 -14.30 -2.72
C GLU A 107 0.32 -13.86 -1.51
N ASN A 108 -0.29 -12.69 -1.61
CA ASN A 108 -1.26 -12.18 -0.64
C ASN A 108 -0.74 -12.14 0.79
N VAL A 109 0.46 -11.60 1.00
CA VAL A 109 1.03 -11.43 2.33
C VAL A 109 0.34 -10.27 3.05
N PHE A 110 -0.33 -10.55 4.16
CA PHE A 110 -1.14 -9.56 4.89
C PHE A 110 -0.76 -9.40 6.37
N GLU A 111 0.18 -10.19 6.87
CA GLU A 111 0.56 -10.13 8.30
C GLU A 111 2.06 -10.41 8.47
N ILE A 112 2.69 -9.69 9.40
CA ILE A 112 4.09 -9.83 9.79
C ILE A 112 4.13 -10.21 11.26
N LYS A 113 4.99 -11.17 11.63
CA LYS A 113 5.27 -11.54 13.01
C LYS A 113 6.75 -11.38 13.30
N VAL A 114 7.06 -10.78 14.44
CA VAL A 114 8.39 -10.70 15.04
C VAL A 114 8.36 -11.48 16.36
N GLU A 115 9.13 -12.55 16.45
CA GLU A 115 9.12 -13.46 17.59
C GLU A 115 10.53 -13.56 18.19
N TRP A 116 10.64 -13.40 19.48
CA TRP A 116 11.93 -13.44 20.18
C TRP A 116 11.90 -14.39 21.37
N ASP A 117 13.07 -14.89 21.68
CA ASP A 117 13.34 -15.65 22.88
C ASP A 117 14.58 -15.06 23.60
N GLY A 118 14.39 -14.58 24.80
CA GLY A 118 15.41 -14.00 25.63
C GLY A 118 15.62 -12.50 25.50
N PHE A 119 15.77 -11.95 24.31
CA PHE A 119 16.05 -10.54 24.11
C PHE A 119 15.08 -9.88 23.14
N ALA A 120 14.17 -9.08 23.69
CA ALA A 120 13.16 -8.39 22.91
C ALA A 120 13.75 -7.24 22.07
N PRO A 121 13.31 -7.04 20.83
CA PRO A 121 13.72 -5.91 20.04
C PRO A 121 13.10 -4.60 20.56
N THR A 122 13.83 -3.50 20.41
CA THR A 122 13.28 -2.15 20.43
C THR A 122 13.15 -1.70 19.00
N ILE A 123 11.93 -1.63 18.46
CA ILE A 123 11.66 -1.37 17.06
C ILE A 123 11.26 0.09 16.88
N PHE A 124 11.97 0.81 16.03
CA PHE A 124 11.68 2.20 15.68
C PHE A 124 10.61 2.30 14.60
N GLU A 125 10.67 1.44 13.58
CA GLU A 125 9.76 1.53 12.45
C GLU A 125 9.65 0.20 11.71
N ILE A 126 8.45 -0.10 11.22
CA ILE A 126 8.18 -1.11 10.21
C ILE A 126 7.72 -0.39 8.95
N GLY A 127 8.57 -0.37 7.93
CA GLY A 127 8.26 0.20 6.63
C GLY A 127 7.73 -0.85 5.67
N LEU A 128 6.61 -0.59 5.03
CA LEU A 128 6.00 -1.50 4.06
C LEU A 128 6.14 -0.96 2.65
N SER A 129 6.49 -1.84 1.72
CA SER A 129 6.37 -1.61 0.29
C SER A 129 5.32 -2.56 -0.25
N THR A 130 4.20 -2.00 -0.65
CA THR A 130 3.18 -2.74 -1.38
C THR A 130 3.32 -2.42 -2.85
N ILE A 131 3.18 -3.44 -3.69
CA ILE A 131 2.83 -3.19 -5.07
C ILE A 131 1.34 -2.84 -5.03
N LYS A 132 1.00 -1.55 -5.22
CA LYS A 132 -0.24 -1.29 -5.93
C LYS A 132 -0.03 -2.00 -7.26
N GLU A 133 -0.86 -2.97 -7.60
CA GLU A 133 -1.07 -3.25 -9.01
C GLU A 133 -1.44 -1.91 -9.61
N GLU A 134 -0.52 -1.29 -10.33
CA GLU A 134 -0.89 -0.32 -11.34
C GLU A 134 -1.72 -1.14 -12.31
N VAL A 135 -3.03 -1.09 -12.13
CA VAL A 135 -3.95 -1.47 -13.20
C VAL A 135 -3.56 -0.53 -14.32
N GLN A 136 -2.76 -1.05 -15.26
CA GLN A 136 -2.42 -0.28 -16.46
C GLN A 136 -3.72 -0.03 -17.19
N VAL A 137 -4.23 1.17 -17.00
CA VAL A 137 -5.43 1.62 -17.70
C VAL A 137 -5.06 1.78 -19.17
N ASP A 138 -5.68 0.98 -20.03
CA ASP A 138 -5.48 1.07 -21.47
C ASP A 138 -6.28 2.24 -22.03
N LYS A 139 -5.59 3.32 -22.33
CA LYS A 139 -6.16 4.54 -22.94
C LYS A 139 -6.07 4.57 -24.47
N SER A 140 -5.52 3.56 -25.11
CA SER A 140 -5.26 3.55 -26.58
C SER A 140 -6.55 3.74 -27.38
N LYS A 141 -7.63 3.06 -27.02
CA LYS A 141 -8.95 3.21 -27.68
C LYS A 141 -9.55 4.59 -27.48
N LEU A 142 -9.31 5.24 -26.35
CA LEU A 142 -9.76 6.61 -26.08
C LEU A 142 -8.99 7.60 -26.97
N GLU A 143 -7.68 7.41 -27.12
CA GLU A 143 -6.87 8.22 -28.05
C GLU A 143 -7.35 8.08 -29.51
N GLU A 144 -7.66 6.85 -29.94
CA GLU A 144 -8.19 6.60 -31.27
C GLU A 144 -9.55 7.28 -31.47
N ALA A 145 -10.47 7.14 -30.51
CA ALA A 145 -11.78 7.77 -30.58
C ALA A 145 -11.66 9.30 -30.63
N ILE A 146 -10.81 9.92 -29.86
CA ILE A 146 -10.55 11.36 -29.90
C ILE A 146 -10.05 11.77 -31.28
N LYS A 147 -9.09 11.06 -31.87
CA LYS A 147 -8.50 11.34 -33.17
C LYS A 147 -9.58 11.24 -34.31
N GLU A 148 -10.51 10.29 -34.19
CA GLU A 148 -11.59 10.17 -35.15
C GLU A 148 -12.56 11.36 -35.05
N VAL A 149 -12.92 11.79 -33.85
CA VAL A 149 -13.78 12.95 -33.62
C VAL A 149 -13.13 14.24 -34.13
N GLU A 150 -11.82 14.40 -33.95
CA GLU A 150 -11.07 15.59 -34.42
C GLU A 150 -11.03 15.74 -35.94
N LYS A 151 -11.35 14.68 -36.69
CA LYS A 151 -11.48 14.71 -38.18
C LYS A 151 -12.84 15.19 -38.66
N LEU A 152 -13.86 15.22 -37.79
CA LEU A 152 -15.22 15.61 -38.12
C LEU A 152 -15.29 17.12 -38.30
N LYS A 153 -16.25 17.56 -39.12
CA LYS A 153 -16.42 18.96 -39.45
C LYS A 153 -17.77 19.46 -38.95
N GLU A 154 -17.79 20.68 -38.42
CA GLU A 154 -18.98 21.34 -37.89
C GLU A 154 -20.11 21.41 -38.94
N GLU A 155 -19.75 21.58 -40.20
CA GLU A 155 -20.69 21.70 -41.30
C GLU A 155 -21.56 20.44 -41.53
N ASP A 156 -21.14 19.30 -41.04
CA ASP A 156 -21.85 18.02 -41.16
C ASP A 156 -22.87 17.78 -40.03
N TYR A 157 -22.95 18.69 -39.05
CA TYR A 157 -23.76 18.55 -37.84
C TYR A 157 -24.72 19.73 -37.65
N THR A 158 -25.76 19.51 -36.84
CA THR A 158 -26.56 20.63 -36.33
C THR A 158 -25.75 21.37 -35.25
N LYS A 159 -26.09 22.63 -35.01
CA LYS A 159 -25.42 23.44 -34.00
C LYS A 159 -25.44 22.77 -32.60
N ASP A 160 -26.59 22.16 -32.26
CA ASP A 160 -26.78 21.53 -30.96
C ASP A 160 -25.97 20.22 -30.86
N SER A 161 -25.98 19.38 -31.90
CA SER A 161 -25.21 18.12 -31.91
C SER A 161 -23.70 18.39 -31.93
N TRP A 162 -23.24 19.41 -32.66
CA TRP A 162 -21.85 19.82 -32.66
C TRP A 162 -21.40 20.31 -31.29
N SER A 163 -22.19 21.14 -30.62
CA SER A 163 -21.89 21.63 -29.26
C SER A 163 -21.80 20.49 -28.27
N ASN A 164 -22.70 19.51 -28.32
CA ASN A 164 -22.66 18.31 -27.48
C ASN A 164 -21.40 17.46 -27.75
N LEU A 165 -21.06 17.26 -29.04
CA LEU A 165 -19.86 16.50 -29.41
C LEU A 165 -18.58 17.15 -28.88
N ILE A 166 -18.44 18.47 -29.00
CA ILE A 166 -17.30 19.23 -28.49
C ILE A 166 -17.20 19.13 -26.96
N GLU A 167 -18.34 19.17 -26.25
CA GLU A 167 -18.34 18.95 -24.78
C GLU A 167 -17.81 17.58 -24.43
N LYS A 168 -18.27 16.51 -25.07
CA LYS A 168 -17.82 15.14 -24.83
C LYS A 168 -16.34 14.93 -25.21
N LEU A 169 -15.89 15.58 -26.29
CA LEU A 169 -14.49 15.58 -26.69
C LEU A 169 -13.59 16.21 -25.63
N ASN A 170 -13.99 17.32 -25.04
CA ASN A 170 -13.22 17.96 -23.99
C ASN A 170 -13.14 17.08 -22.74
N LEU A 171 -14.24 16.48 -22.29
CA LEU A 171 -14.26 15.53 -21.18
C LEU A 171 -13.37 14.30 -21.45
N ALA A 172 -13.39 13.78 -22.68
CA ALA A 172 -12.54 12.68 -23.09
C ALA A 172 -11.04 13.04 -23.00
N LYS A 173 -10.67 14.24 -23.42
CA LYS A 173 -9.29 14.75 -23.30
C LYS A 173 -8.85 14.94 -21.85
N GLU A 174 -9.75 15.36 -20.97
CA GLU A 174 -9.48 15.44 -19.53
C GLU A 174 -9.18 14.06 -18.95
N VAL A 175 -10.01 13.04 -19.28
CA VAL A 175 -9.78 11.65 -18.84
C VAL A 175 -8.48 11.11 -19.41
N LEU A 176 -8.13 11.42 -20.66
CA LEU A 176 -6.89 10.99 -21.28
C LEU A 176 -5.66 11.54 -20.55
N SER A 177 -5.71 12.80 -20.13
CA SER A 177 -4.60 13.49 -19.43
C SER A 177 -4.51 13.16 -17.95
N LYS A 178 -5.55 12.59 -17.35
CA LYS A 178 -5.62 12.26 -15.93
C LYS A 178 -4.72 11.06 -15.63
N GLU A 179 -3.71 11.22 -14.75
CA GLU A 179 -2.75 10.17 -14.41
C GLU A 179 -3.39 8.98 -13.67
N ASP A 180 -4.37 9.27 -12.83
CA ASP A 180 -5.10 8.29 -11.99
C ASP A 180 -6.48 7.91 -12.58
N ALA A 181 -6.68 8.06 -13.88
CA ALA A 181 -7.91 7.64 -14.53
C ALA A 181 -8.13 6.14 -14.35
N THR A 182 -9.37 5.76 -14.04
CA THR A 182 -9.78 4.35 -13.98
C THR A 182 -10.18 3.82 -15.37
N GLN A 183 -10.17 2.49 -15.58
CA GLN A 183 -10.64 1.90 -16.82
C GLN A 183 -12.11 2.24 -17.07
N ASP A 184 -12.95 2.28 -16.04
CA ASP A 184 -14.35 2.68 -16.14
C ASP A 184 -14.52 4.12 -16.64
N GLU A 185 -13.69 5.06 -16.17
CA GLU A 185 -13.70 6.44 -16.67
C GLU A 185 -13.32 6.51 -18.15
N VAL A 186 -12.33 5.73 -18.58
CA VAL A 186 -11.90 5.62 -19.97
C VAL A 186 -13.01 5.04 -20.84
N ASP A 187 -13.61 3.93 -20.42
CA ASP A 187 -14.67 3.24 -21.16
C ASP A 187 -15.95 4.11 -21.29
N ASN A 188 -16.29 4.83 -20.21
CA ASN A 188 -17.42 5.78 -20.24
C ASN A 188 -17.16 6.97 -21.15
N ALA A 189 -15.93 7.48 -21.22
CA ALA A 189 -15.55 8.56 -22.12
C ALA A 189 -15.66 8.13 -23.60
N ILE A 190 -15.21 6.92 -23.93
CA ILE A 190 -15.34 6.33 -25.28
C ILE A 190 -16.82 6.18 -25.65
N LYS A 191 -17.63 5.65 -24.74
CA LYS A 191 -19.07 5.48 -24.95
C LYS A 191 -19.75 6.82 -25.22
N ALA A 192 -19.46 7.84 -24.39
CA ALA A 192 -20.04 9.18 -24.55
C ALA A 192 -19.66 9.84 -25.90
N LEU A 193 -18.43 9.65 -26.38
CA LEU A 193 -17.99 10.11 -27.70
C LEU A 193 -18.77 9.40 -28.80
N ASN A 194 -18.89 8.08 -28.75
CA ASN A 194 -19.63 7.30 -29.78
C ASN A 194 -21.12 7.66 -29.85
N GLU A 195 -21.73 7.89 -28.69
CA GLU A 195 -23.14 8.35 -28.64
C GLU A 195 -23.32 9.76 -29.18
N ALA A 196 -22.32 10.63 -29.05
CA ALA A 196 -22.40 12.01 -29.57
C ALA A 196 -22.17 12.11 -31.10
N ILE A 197 -21.54 11.08 -31.70
CA ILE A 197 -21.33 11.01 -33.18
C ILE A 197 -22.54 10.45 -33.89
N SER A 198 -23.42 9.69 -33.21
CA SER A 198 -24.58 9.01 -33.79
C SER A 198 -25.74 9.95 -34.03
#